data_cdba2f67151624d6af3a366e8b02f28a
#
_entry.id   cdba2f67151624d6af3a366e8b02f28a
#
_cell.length_a   1.000
_cell.length_b   1.000
_cell.length_c   1.000
_cell.angle_alpha   90.00
_cell.angle_beta   90.00
_cell.angle_gamma   90.00
#
_symmetry.space_group_name_H-M   'P 1'
#
loop_
_entity.id
_entity.type
_entity.pdbx_description
1 polymer ?
#
loop_
_entity_poly.entity_id
_entity_poly.type
_entity_poly.pdbx_seq_one_letter_code
_entity_poly.pdbx_strand_id
1 'polypeptide(L)'
;MDELANQIAQKVVADTKYFTAIIGLIGVVIGSLLTIIGNIFLHFLKQRTEEARYKPHKKLLKEMLEDDRFPDKWRKLDTLMHVIGADEETSKRLLLEVGARASEDGKALWGLKKYHPFKEK
;
A
#
# COMPACT_ATOMS: atom_id res chain seq x y z
N MET A 1 -42.58 32.79 -42.10
CA MET A 1 -41.45 31.89 -42.28
C MET A 1 -40.23 32.34 -41.53
N ASP A 2 -39.86 33.61 -41.53
CA ASP A 2 -38.68 34.12 -40.86
C ASP A 2 -38.76 33.95 -39.35
N GLU A 3 -39.93 34.07 -38.76
CA GLU A 3 -40.14 33.87 -37.33
C GLU A 3 -39.90 32.42 -36.90
N LEU A 4 -40.38 31.47 -37.71
CA LEU A 4 -40.16 30.05 -37.46
C LEU A 4 -38.67 29.69 -37.56
N ALA A 5 -37.99 30.23 -38.58
CA ALA A 5 -36.55 30.01 -38.76
C ALA A 5 -35.76 30.57 -37.56
N ASN A 6 -36.15 31.73 -37.06
CA ASN A 6 -35.52 32.34 -35.88
C ASN A 6 -35.77 31.52 -34.62
N GLN A 7 -36.97 30.97 -34.45
CA GLN A 7 -37.29 30.12 -33.30
C GLN A 7 -36.46 28.81 -33.34
N ILE A 8 -36.34 28.22 -34.51
CA ILE A 8 -35.52 26.99 -34.71
C ILE A 8 -34.04 27.30 -34.41
N ALA A 9 -33.53 28.42 -34.94
CA ALA A 9 -32.15 28.81 -34.72
C ALA A 9 -31.86 29.07 -33.23
N GLN A 10 -32.75 29.73 -32.52
CA GLN A 10 -32.63 29.97 -31.08
C GLN A 10 -32.65 28.67 -30.29
N LYS A 11 -33.53 27.75 -30.64
CA LYS A 11 -33.63 26.46 -29.99
C LYS A 11 -32.37 25.62 -30.22
N VAL A 12 -31.84 25.60 -31.42
CA VAL A 12 -30.59 24.88 -31.75
C VAL A 12 -29.43 25.48 -30.97
N VAL A 13 -29.33 26.80 -30.87
CA VAL A 13 -28.27 27.46 -30.09
C VAL A 13 -28.39 27.13 -28.61
N ALA A 14 -29.62 27.16 -28.06
CA ALA A 14 -29.85 26.82 -26.65
C ALA A 14 -29.49 25.34 -26.38
N ASP A 15 -29.90 24.42 -27.22
CA ASP A 15 -29.59 23.01 -27.11
C ASP A 15 -28.08 22.76 -27.23
N THR A 16 -27.40 23.49 -28.11
CA THR A 16 -25.95 23.40 -28.27
C THR A 16 -25.22 23.87 -27.01
N LYS A 17 -25.68 24.94 -26.38
CA LYS A 17 -25.12 25.44 -25.12
C LYS A 17 -25.27 24.41 -24.00
N TYR A 18 -26.46 23.84 -23.85
CA TYR A 18 -26.68 22.77 -22.88
C TYR A 18 -25.85 21.56 -23.18
N PHE A 19 -25.78 21.17 -24.43
CA PHE A 19 -25.00 20.04 -24.87
C PHE A 19 -23.49 20.19 -24.52
N THR A 20 -22.93 21.37 -24.79
CA THR A 20 -21.54 21.69 -24.46
C THR A 20 -21.33 21.68 -22.97
N ALA A 21 -22.24 22.22 -22.17
CA ALA A 21 -22.15 22.23 -20.72
C ALA A 21 -22.21 20.81 -20.15
N ILE A 22 -23.11 19.98 -20.68
CA ILE A 22 -23.24 18.56 -20.27
C ILE A 22 -21.98 17.78 -20.63
N ILE A 23 -21.43 17.94 -21.82
CA ILE A 23 -20.18 17.30 -22.24
C ILE A 23 -19.04 17.73 -21.34
N GLY A 24 -18.94 19.01 -21.02
CA GLY A 24 -17.93 19.53 -20.10
C GLY A 24 -18.04 18.91 -18.71
N LEU A 25 -19.25 18.81 -18.19
CA LEU A 25 -19.51 18.21 -16.88
C LEU A 25 -19.14 16.72 -16.87
N ILE A 26 -19.56 15.98 -17.90
CA ILE A 26 -19.21 14.56 -18.08
C ILE A 26 -17.70 14.41 -18.16
N GLY A 27 -17.02 15.28 -18.90
CA GLY A 27 -15.56 15.26 -19.01
C GLY A 27 -14.86 15.44 -17.67
N VAL A 28 -15.35 16.36 -16.83
CA VAL A 28 -14.81 16.58 -15.48
C VAL A 28 -15.01 15.35 -14.60
N VAL A 29 -16.20 14.76 -14.62
CA VAL A 29 -16.51 13.55 -13.84
C VAL A 29 -15.64 12.39 -14.28
N ILE A 30 -15.54 12.14 -15.58
CA ILE A 30 -14.70 11.06 -16.12
C ILE A 30 -13.24 11.31 -15.77
N GLY A 31 -12.75 12.54 -15.93
CA GLY A 31 -11.38 12.90 -15.59
C GLY A 31 -11.07 12.65 -14.12
N SER A 32 -11.97 13.02 -13.23
CA SER A 32 -11.84 12.81 -11.79
C SER A 32 -11.81 11.31 -11.45
N LEU A 33 -12.70 10.53 -12.06
CA LEU A 33 -12.74 9.07 -11.86
C LEU A 33 -11.46 8.41 -12.34
N LEU A 34 -10.96 8.79 -13.52
CA LEU A 34 -9.70 8.26 -14.06
C LEU A 34 -8.52 8.59 -13.15
N THR A 35 -8.48 9.79 -12.57
CA THR A 35 -7.44 10.19 -11.64
C THR A 35 -7.48 9.32 -10.37
N ILE A 36 -8.67 9.10 -9.81
CA ILE A 36 -8.85 8.26 -8.62
C ILE A 36 -8.42 6.82 -8.92
N ILE A 37 -8.89 6.26 -10.03
CA ILE A 37 -8.54 4.90 -10.45
C ILE A 37 -7.03 4.79 -10.68
N GLY A 38 -6.42 5.77 -11.34
CA GLY A 38 -4.99 5.81 -11.57
C GLY A 38 -4.19 5.83 -10.29
N ASN A 39 -4.62 6.63 -9.30
CA ASN A 39 -3.96 6.69 -7.99
C ASN A 39 -4.06 5.37 -7.24
N ILE A 40 -5.23 4.73 -7.25
CA ILE A 40 -5.44 3.42 -6.62
C ILE A 40 -4.56 2.37 -7.30
N PHE A 41 -4.51 2.36 -8.62
CA PHE A 41 -3.70 1.43 -9.40
C PHE A 41 -2.21 1.60 -9.12
N LEU A 42 -1.72 2.85 -9.09
CA LEU A 42 -0.32 3.14 -8.76
C LEU A 42 0.02 2.69 -7.34
N HIS A 43 -0.87 2.94 -6.39
CA HIS A 43 -0.68 2.49 -5.00
C HIS A 43 -0.59 0.96 -4.93
N PHE A 44 -1.49 0.27 -5.62
CA PHE A 44 -1.49 -1.19 -5.70
C PHE A 44 -0.19 -1.73 -6.32
N LEU A 45 0.29 -1.11 -7.40
CA LEU A 45 1.56 -1.49 -8.03
C LEU A 45 2.75 -1.27 -7.10
N LYS A 46 2.76 -0.14 -6.39
CA LYS A 46 3.81 0.15 -5.41
C LYS A 46 3.84 -0.89 -4.30
N GLN A 47 2.69 -1.27 -3.77
CA GLN A 47 2.60 -2.32 -2.74
C GLN A 47 3.14 -3.65 -3.26
N ARG A 48 2.75 -4.05 -4.46
CA ARG A 48 3.25 -5.28 -5.08
C ARG A 48 4.75 -5.26 -5.28
N THR A 49 5.29 -4.13 -5.73
CA THR A 49 6.73 -3.96 -5.95
C THR A 49 7.48 -4.04 -4.62
N GLU A 50 6.97 -3.39 -3.57
CA GLU A 50 7.57 -3.45 -2.24
C GLU A 50 7.53 -4.86 -1.67
N GLU A 51 6.41 -5.56 -1.78
CA GLU A 51 6.30 -6.95 -1.34
C GLU A 51 7.30 -7.85 -2.06
N ALA A 52 7.41 -7.72 -3.37
CA ALA A 52 8.38 -8.47 -4.16
C ALA A 52 9.82 -8.12 -3.78
N ARG A 53 10.09 -6.84 -3.52
CA ARG A 53 11.41 -6.35 -3.12
C ARG A 53 11.85 -6.91 -1.76
N TYR A 54 10.92 -6.97 -0.80
CA TYR A 54 11.22 -7.40 0.57
C TYR A 54 10.97 -8.89 0.81
N LYS A 55 10.49 -9.62 -0.17
CA LYS A 55 10.27 -11.06 -0.03
C LYS A 55 11.54 -11.83 0.36
N PRO A 56 12.70 -11.60 -0.29
CA PRO A 56 13.94 -12.24 0.14
C PRO A 56 14.37 -11.85 1.56
N HIS A 57 14.14 -10.57 1.93
CA HIS A 57 14.45 -10.07 3.28
C HIS A 57 13.63 -10.80 4.34
N LYS A 58 12.33 -10.96 4.09
CA LYS A 58 11.42 -11.68 4.98
C LYS A 58 11.82 -13.13 5.13
N LYS A 59 12.22 -13.76 4.04
CA LYS A 59 12.69 -15.15 4.05
C LYS A 59 13.93 -15.31 4.92
N LEU A 60 14.92 -14.43 4.77
CA LEU A 60 16.11 -14.42 5.59
C LEU A 60 15.80 -14.23 7.08
N LEU A 61 14.94 -13.28 7.40
CA LEU A 61 14.52 -13.03 8.78
C LEU A 61 13.88 -14.26 9.39
N LYS A 62 12.99 -14.91 8.64
CA LYS A 62 12.31 -16.11 9.11
C LYS A 62 13.30 -17.23 9.35
N GLU A 63 14.26 -17.45 8.43
CA GLU A 63 15.29 -18.46 8.58
C GLU A 63 16.16 -18.19 9.81
N MET A 64 16.54 -16.93 10.03
CA MET A 64 17.33 -16.57 11.21
C MET A 64 16.58 -16.81 12.52
N LEU A 65 15.29 -16.49 12.53
CA LEU A 65 14.45 -16.64 13.73
C LEU A 65 14.09 -18.10 14.01
N GLU A 66 14.13 -18.97 13.00
CA GLU A 66 13.87 -20.40 13.13
C GLU A 66 15.16 -21.24 13.31
N ASP A 67 16.33 -20.61 13.28
CA ASP A 67 17.62 -21.29 13.30
C ASP A 67 17.79 -22.10 14.60
N ASP A 68 18.02 -23.40 14.47
CA ASP A 68 18.16 -24.31 15.60
C ASP A 68 19.48 -24.13 16.37
N ARG A 69 20.43 -23.40 15.81
CA ARG A 69 21.67 -23.04 16.52
C ARG A 69 21.41 -22.09 17.69
N PHE A 70 20.25 -21.48 17.71
CA PHE A 70 19.80 -20.57 18.78
C PHE A 70 18.60 -21.17 19.48
N PRO A 71 18.80 -22.06 20.47
CA PRO A 71 17.68 -22.81 21.08
C PRO A 71 16.67 -21.92 21.81
N ASP A 72 17.07 -20.73 22.24
CA ASP A 72 16.15 -19.76 22.84
C ASP A 72 15.27 -19.06 21.79
N LYS A 73 15.62 -19.16 20.51
CA LYS A 73 14.87 -18.56 19.39
C LYS A 73 14.74 -17.03 19.47
N TRP A 74 15.64 -16.37 20.22
CA TRP A 74 15.74 -14.92 20.26
C TRP A 74 16.97 -14.46 19.48
N ARG A 75 16.80 -13.37 18.72
CA ARG A 75 17.89 -12.74 17.95
C ARG A 75 17.92 -11.25 18.22
N LYS A 76 19.10 -10.68 18.25
CA LYS A 76 19.29 -9.24 18.43
C LYS A 76 18.83 -8.48 17.19
N LEU A 77 18.13 -7.37 17.38
CA LEU A 77 17.68 -6.50 16.28
C LEU A 77 18.86 -6.02 15.43
N ASP A 78 19.95 -5.62 16.06
CA ASP A 78 21.14 -5.13 15.33
C ASP A 78 21.69 -6.19 14.37
N THR A 79 21.72 -7.45 14.79
CA THR A 79 22.15 -8.56 13.94
C THR A 79 21.20 -8.76 12.77
N LEU A 80 19.91 -8.70 13.03
CA LEU A 80 18.88 -8.85 11.99
C LEU A 80 18.97 -7.72 10.95
N MET A 81 19.12 -6.48 11.41
CA MET A 81 19.29 -5.32 10.54
C MET A 81 20.52 -5.44 9.65
N HIS A 82 21.62 -5.89 10.25
CA HIS A 82 22.88 -6.06 9.53
C HIS A 82 22.77 -7.09 8.41
N VAL A 83 22.16 -8.24 8.70
CA VAL A 83 22.05 -9.34 7.73
C VAL A 83 21.16 -8.96 6.56
N ILE A 84 20.03 -8.29 6.81
CA ILE A 84 19.13 -7.91 5.73
C ILE A 84 19.51 -6.57 5.07
N GLY A 85 20.41 -5.81 5.69
CA GLY A 85 20.86 -4.54 5.14
C GLY A 85 19.78 -3.44 5.13
N ALA A 86 18.90 -3.45 6.12
CA ALA A 86 17.80 -2.49 6.23
C ALA A 86 17.94 -1.62 7.49
N ASP A 87 17.29 -0.47 7.49
CA ASP A 87 17.26 0.41 8.65
C ASP A 87 16.35 -0.17 9.76
N GLU A 88 16.37 0.47 10.93
CA GLU A 88 15.64 0.00 12.10
C GLU A 88 14.13 -0.08 11.84
N GLU A 89 13.55 0.99 11.29
CA GLU A 89 12.11 1.05 11.01
C GLU A 89 11.65 -0.03 10.03
N THR A 90 12.38 -0.16 8.93
CA THR A 90 12.09 -1.17 7.90
C THR A 90 12.23 -2.57 8.47
N SER A 91 13.30 -2.82 9.23
CA SER A 91 13.55 -4.12 9.85
C SER A 91 12.44 -4.50 10.82
N LYS A 92 12.01 -3.57 11.68
CA LYS A 92 10.91 -3.81 12.62
C LYS A 92 9.60 -4.12 11.88
N ARG A 93 9.32 -3.37 10.82
CA ARG A 93 8.13 -3.60 10.01
C ARG A 93 8.13 -5.00 9.39
N LEU A 94 9.26 -5.38 8.79
CA LEU A 94 9.41 -6.70 8.18
C LEU A 94 9.31 -7.82 9.21
N LEU A 95 9.87 -7.61 10.40
CA LEU A 95 9.77 -8.58 11.50
C LEU A 95 8.32 -8.80 11.92
N LEU A 96 7.54 -7.72 12.04
CA LEU A 96 6.12 -7.84 12.35
C LEU A 96 5.36 -8.58 11.25
N GLU A 97 5.70 -8.35 9.99
CA GLU A 97 5.06 -9.01 8.84
C GLU A 97 5.36 -10.52 8.80
N VAL A 98 6.54 -10.95 9.23
CA VAL A 98 6.88 -12.40 9.28
C VAL A 98 6.32 -13.08 10.52
N GLY A 99 5.65 -12.37 11.39
CA GLY A 99 5.06 -12.93 12.61
C GLY A 99 6.00 -12.97 13.79
N ALA A 100 6.96 -12.07 13.85
CA ALA A 100 7.87 -11.92 14.98
C ALA A 100 7.37 -10.87 15.96
N ARG A 101 7.89 -10.90 17.18
CA ARG A 101 7.64 -9.90 18.20
C ARG A 101 8.92 -9.57 18.96
N ALA A 102 8.97 -8.37 19.52
CA ALA A 102 10.08 -7.97 20.39
C ALA A 102 9.90 -8.56 21.79
N SER A 103 11.00 -8.71 22.52
CA SER A 103 10.92 -9.11 23.92
C SER A 103 10.35 -7.99 24.79
N GLU A 104 9.65 -8.34 25.85
CA GLU A 104 9.00 -7.37 26.73
C GLU A 104 9.98 -6.71 27.70
N ASP A 105 11.19 -7.25 27.85
CA ASP A 105 12.19 -6.78 28.81
C ASP A 105 13.05 -5.61 28.28
N GLY A 106 12.78 -5.15 27.06
CA GLY A 106 13.51 -4.02 26.46
C GLY A 106 14.90 -4.34 25.95
N LYS A 107 15.28 -5.61 25.85
CA LYS A 107 16.62 -6.02 25.40
C LYS A 107 16.82 -6.00 23.89
N ALA A 108 15.88 -5.45 23.13
CA ALA A 108 15.94 -5.41 21.66
C ALA A 108 16.14 -6.80 21.02
N LEU A 109 15.53 -7.82 21.61
CA LEU A 109 15.51 -9.17 21.08
C LEU A 109 14.20 -9.41 20.33
N TRP A 110 14.29 -10.15 19.23
CA TRP A 110 13.14 -10.48 18.39
C TRP A 110 13.06 -11.98 18.18
N GLY A 111 11.85 -12.52 18.20
CA GLY A 111 11.59 -13.93 17.97
C GLY A 111 10.22 -14.13 17.37
N LEU A 112 9.99 -15.29 16.76
CA LEU A 112 8.69 -15.62 16.17
C LEU A 112 7.65 -15.82 17.28
N LYS A 113 6.43 -15.33 17.07
CA LYS A 113 5.33 -15.50 18.01
C LYS A 113 5.01 -16.96 18.29
N LYS A 114 5.24 -17.86 17.33
CA LYS A 114 4.98 -19.30 17.51
C LYS A 114 5.90 -19.94 18.56
N TYR A 115 7.10 -19.38 18.77
CA TYR A 115 8.03 -19.84 19.81
C TYR A 115 7.89 -19.04 21.10
N HIS A 116 7.43 -17.80 20.98
CA HIS A 116 7.33 -16.84 22.09
C HIS A 116 5.95 -16.19 22.11
N PRO A 117 4.88 -16.96 22.34
CA PRO A 117 3.54 -16.35 22.40
C PRO A 117 3.40 -15.47 23.64
N PHE A 118 2.58 -14.44 23.54
CA PHE A 118 2.21 -13.65 24.71
C PHE A 118 1.40 -14.55 25.66
N LYS A 119 1.80 -14.55 26.92
CA LYS A 119 1.03 -15.30 27.90
C LYS A 119 -0.31 -14.63 28.15
N GLU A 120 -1.39 -15.35 27.97
CA GLU A 120 -2.71 -14.90 28.36
C GLU A 120 -2.78 -14.94 29.89
N LYS A 121 -3.25 -13.85 30.46
CA LYS A 121 -3.48 -13.78 31.89
C LYS A 121 -4.88 -14.24 32.24
#